data_7449099dfac297cb77ab2fd134de414b
#
_entry.id   7449099dfac297cb77ab2fd134de414b
#
_cell.length_a   1.000
_cell.length_b   1.000
_cell.length_c   1.000
_cell.angle_alpha   90.00
_cell.angle_beta   90.00
_cell.angle_gamma   90.00
#
_symmetry.space_group_name_H-M   'P 1'
#
loop_
_entity.id
_entity.type
_entity.pdbx_description
1 polymer ?
#
loop_
_entity_poly.entity_id
_entity_poly.type
_entity_poly.pdbx_seq_one_letter_code
_entity_poly.pdbx_strand_id
1 'polypeptide(L)'
;MGGRKVVLIEPVESMNINAANALLKSLEEPSGDTVLLLVSHQPSRLLPTIKSRCVQQACPLPSEAMSVAWLAEALPDCTEDERVELLTLAAGSPLAAVSLQAQGVREQRAQVVDGVKKLLKGQQSPTQLAEGWKDIPLLLLFDWFCDWSNLVLRYQLTEDESGLGLADMRKVLQYLAQKSRQSTVLAMQDW
;
A
#
# COMPACT_ATOMS: atom_id res chain seq x y z
N MET A 1 -9.91 42.57 -11.20
CA MET A 1 -10.69 41.43 -10.69
C MET A 1 -9.74 40.37 -10.18
N GLY A 2 -9.63 40.19 -8.87
CA GLY A 2 -8.82 39.15 -8.26
C GLY A 2 -9.58 37.82 -8.25
N GLY A 3 -9.07 36.78 -8.91
CA GLY A 3 -9.62 35.44 -8.81
C GLY A 3 -9.33 34.82 -7.46
N ARG A 4 -10.03 33.72 -7.11
CA ARG A 4 -9.76 32.90 -5.92
C ARG A 4 -8.40 32.24 -6.04
N LYS A 5 -7.58 32.38 -4.99
CA LYS A 5 -6.29 31.68 -4.87
C LYS A 5 -6.50 30.33 -4.20
N VAL A 6 -6.00 29.27 -4.80
CA VAL A 6 -6.02 27.92 -4.20
C VAL A 6 -4.59 27.46 -3.99
N VAL A 7 -4.28 27.00 -2.78
CA VAL A 7 -2.97 26.43 -2.41
C VAL A 7 -3.20 25.00 -1.97
N LEU A 8 -2.56 24.05 -2.65
CA LEU A 8 -2.58 22.63 -2.30
C LEU A 8 -1.22 22.25 -1.69
N ILE A 9 -1.24 21.58 -0.55
CA ILE A 9 -0.05 21.00 0.10
C ILE A 9 -0.30 19.52 0.32
N GLU A 10 0.53 18.66 -0.34
CA GLU A 10 0.41 17.20 -0.31
C GLU A 10 1.81 16.57 -0.40
N PRO A 11 2.16 15.66 0.52
CA PRO A 11 1.53 15.43 1.80
C PRO A 11 1.94 16.49 2.84
N VAL A 12 0.95 16.98 3.61
CA VAL A 12 1.20 18.07 4.56
C VAL A 12 2.09 17.65 5.74
N GLU A 13 2.09 16.40 6.12
CA GLU A 13 2.97 15.84 7.16
C GLU A 13 4.46 15.77 6.79
N SER A 14 4.82 16.00 5.53
CA SER A 14 6.21 16.11 5.08
C SER A 14 6.85 17.46 5.39
N MET A 15 6.05 18.44 5.81
CA MET A 15 6.60 19.73 6.26
C MET A 15 7.43 19.56 7.53
N ASN A 16 8.59 20.21 7.56
CA ASN A 16 9.33 20.35 8.80
C ASN A 16 8.60 21.30 9.77
N ILE A 17 9.00 21.29 11.04
CA ILE A 17 8.34 22.05 12.11
C ILE A 17 8.33 23.57 11.84
N ASN A 18 9.37 24.09 11.20
CA ASN A 18 9.46 25.52 10.90
C ASN A 18 8.47 25.91 9.79
N ALA A 19 8.35 25.11 8.73
CA ALA A 19 7.38 25.31 7.66
C ALA A 19 5.94 25.17 8.19
N ALA A 20 5.69 24.18 9.04
CA ALA A 20 4.40 23.98 9.68
C ALA A 20 3.99 25.18 10.55
N ASN A 21 4.93 25.72 11.34
CA ASN A 21 4.67 26.92 12.15
C ASN A 21 4.47 28.18 11.30
N ALA A 22 5.22 28.34 10.20
CA ALA A 22 5.03 29.47 9.27
C ALA A 22 3.66 29.42 8.58
N LEU A 23 3.12 28.22 8.32
CA LEU A 23 1.80 28.02 7.72
C LEU A 23 0.68 28.50 8.66
N LEU A 24 0.85 28.41 9.98
CA LEU A 24 -0.20 28.79 10.97
C LEU A 24 -0.72 30.20 10.75
N LYS A 25 0.16 31.16 10.44
CA LYS A 25 -0.24 32.54 10.16
C LYS A 25 -1.15 32.65 8.95
N SER A 26 -0.87 31.88 7.89
CA SER A 26 -1.69 31.85 6.68
C SER A 26 -3.02 31.13 6.88
N LEU A 27 -3.09 30.19 7.83
CA LEU A 27 -4.32 29.49 8.21
C LEU A 27 -5.24 30.40 9.07
N GLU A 28 -4.66 31.25 9.91
CA GLU A 28 -5.41 32.21 10.76
C GLU A 28 -5.94 33.39 9.96
N GLU A 29 -5.08 33.96 9.11
CA GLU A 29 -5.38 35.16 8.36
C GLU A 29 -5.01 34.96 6.87
N PRO A 30 -5.81 34.19 6.11
CA PRO A 30 -5.53 33.99 4.69
C PRO A 30 -5.66 35.31 3.93
N SER A 31 -4.70 35.61 3.08
CA SER A 31 -4.69 36.84 2.27
C SER A 31 -5.74 36.77 1.16
N GLY A 32 -6.69 37.73 1.15
CA GLY A 32 -7.74 37.83 0.12
C GLY A 32 -8.67 36.61 0.09
N ASP A 33 -9.18 36.25 -1.10
CA ASP A 33 -10.02 35.05 -1.30
C ASP A 33 -9.10 33.82 -1.54
N THR A 34 -8.48 33.33 -0.45
CA THR A 34 -7.55 32.17 -0.51
C THR A 34 -8.17 30.94 0.13
N VAL A 35 -8.08 29.79 -0.56
CA VAL A 35 -8.44 28.46 -0.04
C VAL A 35 -7.16 27.64 0.09
N LEU A 36 -6.92 27.07 1.27
CA LEU A 36 -5.83 26.13 1.52
C LEU A 36 -6.39 24.72 1.61
N LEU A 37 -5.89 23.82 0.75
CA LEU A 37 -6.20 22.39 0.76
C LEU A 37 -4.96 21.65 1.29
N LEU A 38 -5.12 21.05 2.47
CA LEU A 38 -4.06 20.29 3.13
C LEU A 38 -4.44 18.81 3.07
N VAL A 39 -3.69 18.03 2.29
CA VAL A 39 -3.90 16.58 2.16
C VAL A 39 -2.90 15.84 3.04
N SER A 40 -3.40 14.95 3.89
CA SER A 40 -2.58 14.13 4.79
C SER A 40 -2.97 12.66 4.70
N HIS A 41 -1.95 11.81 4.58
CA HIS A 41 -2.09 10.34 4.66
C HIS A 41 -1.88 9.84 6.09
N GLN A 42 -1.28 10.68 6.96
CA GLN A 42 -0.99 10.36 8.37
C GLN A 42 -1.43 11.49 9.29
N PRO A 43 -2.75 11.70 9.49
CA PRO A 43 -3.27 12.82 10.28
C PRO A 43 -2.79 12.85 11.74
N SER A 44 -2.37 11.71 12.28
CA SER A 44 -1.79 11.61 13.63
C SER A 44 -0.44 12.34 13.76
N ARG A 45 0.31 12.52 12.67
CA ARG A 45 1.60 13.22 12.63
C ARG A 45 1.46 14.73 12.51
N LEU A 46 0.26 15.24 12.21
CA LEU A 46 0.03 16.67 12.09
C LEU A 46 -0.02 17.36 13.45
N LEU A 47 0.56 18.55 13.50
CA LEU A 47 0.48 19.39 14.69
C LEU A 47 -0.99 19.65 15.05
N PRO A 48 -1.39 19.53 16.33
CA PRO A 48 -2.73 19.85 16.78
C PRO A 48 -3.16 21.28 16.42
N THR A 49 -2.21 22.22 16.38
CA THR A 49 -2.39 23.61 16.02
C THR A 49 -2.81 23.81 14.56
N ILE A 50 -2.36 22.96 13.62
CA ILE A 50 -2.83 22.96 12.24
C ILE A 50 -4.24 22.39 12.18
N LYS A 51 -4.45 21.22 12.82
CA LYS A 51 -5.77 20.54 12.82
C LYS A 51 -6.89 21.41 13.38
N SER A 52 -6.62 22.20 14.42
CA SER A 52 -7.62 23.07 15.05
C SER A 52 -8.04 24.27 14.18
N ARG A 53 -7.26 24.62 13.14
CA ARG A 53 -7.51 25.74 12.22
C ARG A 53 -8.05 25.29 10.86
N CYS A 54 -8.26 23.99 10.68
CA CYS A 54 -8.75 23.43 9.42
C CYS A 54 -10.07 22.69 9.64
N VAL A 55 -10.97 22.80 8.67
CA VAL A 55 -12.11 21.89 8.57
C VAL A 55 -11.57 20.52 8.14
N GLN A 56 -11.81 19.50 8.95
CA GLN A 56 -11.33 18.14 8.65
C GLN A 56 -12.38 17.38 7.85
N GLN A 57 -11.97 16.89 6.68
CA GLN A 57 -12.78 16.05 5.82
C GLN A 57 -12.11 14.69 5.69
N ALA A 58 -12.76 13.63 6.21
CA ALA A 58 -12.32 12.26 5.99
C ALA A 58 -12.61 11.82 4.55
N CYS A 59 -11.63 11.17 3.92
CA CYS A 59 -11.76 10.56 2.60
C CYS A 59 -11.50 9.03 2.76
N PRO A 60 -12.49 8.26 3.27
CA PRO A 60 -12.33 6.83 3.45
C PRO A 60 -12.23 6.12 2.09
N LEU A 61 -11.59 4.96 2.09
CA LEU A 61 -11.64 4.07 0.94
C LEU A 61 -13.10 3.66 0.68
N PRO A 62 -13.50 3.50 -0.60
CA PRO A 62 -14.81 2.95 -0.93
C PRO A 62 -14.94 1.52 -0.41
N SER A 63 -16.17 1.02 -0.27
CA SER A 63 -16.38 -0.40 0.04
C SER A 63 -15.86 -1.29 -1.11
N GLU A 64 -15.51 -2.53 -0.79
CA GLU A 64 -15.05 -3.50 -1.78
C GLU A 64 -16.03 -3.62 -2.96
N ALA A 65 -17.33 -3.76 -2.66
CA ALA A 65 -18.37 -3.86 -3.68
C ALA A 65 -18.42 -2.64 -4.61
N MET A 66 -18.31 -1.42 -4.06
CA MET A 66 -18.25 -0.20 -4.86
C MET A 66 -16.98 -0.13 -5.71
N SER A 67 -15.84 -0.54 -5.14
CA SER A 67 -14.55 -0.54 -5.82
C SER A 67 -14.54 -1.54 -6.98
N VAL A 68 -15.04 -2.75 -6.77
CA VAL A 68 -15.12 -3.80 -7.81
C VAL A 68 -16.07 -3.37 -8.93
N ALA A 69 -17.23 -2.78 -8.59
CA ALA A 69 -18.17 -2.27 -9.59
C ALA A 69 -17.55 -1.15 -10.44
N TRP A 70 -16.83 -0.20 -9.81
CA TRP A 70 -16.12 0.86 -10.53
C TRP A 70 -14.98 0.30 -11.39
N LEU A 71 -14.22 -0.68 -10.87
CA LEU A 71 -13.17 -1.35 -11.62
C LEU A 71 -13.69 -2.13 -12.84
N ALA A 72 -14.95 -2.57 -12.84
CA ALA A 72 -15.56 -3.21 -14.00
C ALA A 72 -15.67 -2.24 -15.21
N GLU A 73 -15.86 -0.95 -14.95
CA GLU A 73 -15.87 0.08 -15.99
C GLU A 73 -14.46 0.52 -16.37
N ALA A 74 -13.55 0.64 -15.38
CA ALA A 74 -12.18 1.12 -15.60
C ALA A 74 -11.26 0.06 -16.22
N LEU A 75 -11.51 -1.23 -15.94
CA LEU A 75 -10.74 -2.39 -16.42
C LEU A 75 -11.69 -3.43 -17.03
N PRO A 76 -12.31 -3.15 -18.18
CA PRO A 76 -13.31 -4.03 -18.80
C PRO A 76 -12.73 -5.39 -19.24
N ASP A 77 -11.44 -5.43 -19.59
CA ASP A 77 -10.75 -6.64 -20.03
C ASP A 77 -10.36 -7.58 -18.89
N CYS A 78 -10.44 -7.13 -17.63
CA CYS A 78 -10.16 -7.94 -16.45
C CYS A 78 -11.42 -8.70 -16.02
N THR A 79 -11.25 -9.95 -15.59
CA THR A 79 -12.31 -10.72 -14.92
C THR A 79 -12.62 -10.14 -13.53
N GLU A 80 -13.72 -10.53 -12.91
CA GLU A 80 -14.07 -10.10 -11.56
C GLU A 80 -13.00 -10.54 -10.53
N ASP A 81 -12.54 -11.80 -10.64
CA ASP A 81 -11.48 -12.31 -9.75
C ASP A 81 -10.18 -11.50 -9.87
N GLU A 82 -9.80 -11.11 -11.08
CA GLU A 82 -8.62 -10.27 -11.32
C GLU A 82 -8.78 -8.87 -10.74
N ARG A 83 -9.98 -8.28 -10.82
CA ARG A 83 -10.26 -6.98 -10.19
C ARG A 83 -10.21 -7.06 -8.66
N VAL A 84 -10.73 -8.13 -8.08
CA VAL A 84 -10.65 -8.38 -6.62
C VAL A 84 -9.20 -8.59 -6.19
N GLU A 85 -8.41 -9.35 -6.96
CA GLU A 85 -6.98 -9.53 -6.71
C GLU A 85 -6.23 -8.18 -6.74
N LEU A 86 -6.42 -7.39 -7.80
CA LEU A 86 -5.81 -6.07 -7.94
C LEU A 86 -6.21 -5.13 -6.80
N LEU A 87 -7.48 -5.14 -6.40
CA LEU A 87 -7.97 -4.33 -5.29
C LEU A 87 -7.31 -4.73 -3.97
N THR A 88 -7.12 -6.04 -3.76
CA THR A 88 -6.42 -6.57 -2.59
C THR A 88 -4.95 -6.12 -2.58
N LEU A 89 -4.24 -6.24 -3.72
CA LEU A 89 -2.87 -5.77 -3.88
C LEU A 89 -2.73 -4.25 -3.71
N ALA A 90 -3.78 -3.52 -4.05
CA ALA A 90 -3.87 -2.06 -3.90
C ALA A 90 -4.36 -1.60 -2.52
N ALA A 91 -4.41 -2.50 -1.52
CA ALA A 91 -4.92 -2.22 -0.17
C ALA A 91 -6.30 -1.53 -0.16
N GLY A 92 -7.19 -1.92 -1.08
CA GLY A 92 -8.55 -1.41 -1.20
C GLY A 92 -8.68 -0.09 -1.99
N SER A 93 -7.61 0.41 -2.59
CA SER A 93 -7.65 1.63 -3.43
C SER A 93 -7.95 1.28 -4.91
N PRO A 94 -9.12 1.63 -5.46
CA PRO A 94 -9.43 1.31 -6.86
C PRO A 94 -8.54 2.06 -7.86
N LEU A 95 -8.13 3.29 -7.57
CA LEU A 95 -7.22 4.04 -8.43
C LEU A 95 -5.82 3.41 -8.45
N ALA A 96 -5.32 2.95 -7.29
CA ALA A 96 -4.06 2.23 -7.24
C ALA A 96 -4.16 0.88 -7.98
N ALA A 97 -5.29 0.17 -7.91
CA ALA A 97 -5.53 -1.08 -8.64
C ALA A 97 -5.38 -0.89 -10.16
N VAL A 98 -5.95 0.20 -10.73
CA VAL A 98 -5.76 0.56 -12.14
C VAL A 98 -4.28 0.80 -12.48
N SER A 99 -3.56 1.51 -11.59
CA SER A 99 -2.11 1.75 -11.76
C SER A 99 -1.31 0.45 -11.74
N LEU A 100 -1.61 -0.47 -10.80
CA LEU A 100 -0.95 -1.77 -10.70
C LEU A 100 -1.19 -2.63 -11.95
N GLN A 101 -2.42 -2.63 -12.49
CA GLN A 101 -2.72 -3.31 -13.74
C GLN A 101 -1.91 -2.75 -14.91
N ALA A 102 -1.85 -1.43 -15.05
CA ALA A 102 -1.08 -0.79 -16.12
C ALA A 102 0.43 -1.08 -16.03
N GLN A 103 0.95 -1.37 -14.85
CA GLN A 103 2.35 -1.72 -14.61
C GLN A 103 2.63 -3.23 -14.74
N GLY A 104 1.63 -4.07 -15.01
CA GLY A 104 1.78 -5.52 -15.10
C GLY A 104 2.17 -6.19 -13.77
N VAL A 105 1.73 -5.62 -12.65
CA VAL A 105 2.14 -6.08 -11.30
C VAL A 105 1.65 -7.49 -11.00
N ARG A 106 0.48 -7.89 -11.54
CA ARG A 106 -0.06 -9.26 -11.35
C ARG A 106 0.87 -10.32 -11.94
N GLU A 107 1.32 -10.11 -13.17
CA GLU A 107 2.22 -11.02 -13.88
C GLU A 107 3.58 -11.10 -13.18
N GLN A 108 4.13 -9.97 -12.76
CA GLN A 108 5.36 -9.90 -11.98
C GLN A 108 5.21 -10.66 -10.65
N ARG A 109 4.10 -10.45 -9.95
CA ARG A 109 3.82 -11.16 -8.69
C ARG A 109 3.67 -12.66 -8.90
N ALA A 110 2.96 -13.10 -9.93
CA ALA A 110 2.82 -14.52 -10.26
C ALA A 110 4.20 -15.18 -10.51
N GLN A 111 5.11 -14.49 -11.20
CA GLN A 111 6.48 -14.93 -11.42
C GLN A 111 7.25 -15.08 -10.09
N VAL A 112 7.12 -14.12 -9.17
CA VAL A 112 7.78 -14.16 -7.85
C VAL A 112 7.22 -15.30 -6.99
N VAL A 113 5.90 -15.45 -6.95
CA VAL A 113 5.22 -16.53 -6.22
C VAL A 113 5.66 -17.91 -6.72
N ASP A 114 5.73 -18.11 -8.04
CA ASP A 114 6.20 -19.36 -8.64
C ASP A 114 7.70 -19.62 -8.29
N GLY A 115 8.51 -18.58 -8.35
CA GLY A 115 9.92 -18.64 -7.96
C GLY A 115 10.09 -19.05 -6.49
N VAL A 116 9.34 -18.44 -5.57
CA VAL A 116 9.38 -18.84 -4.14
C VAL A 116 8.96 -20.29 -3.95
N LYS A 117 7.92 -20.76 -4.65
CA LYS A 117 7.49 -22.16 -4.62
C LYS A 117 8.58 -23.11 -5.11
N LYS A 118 9.29 -22.76 -6.19
CA LYS A 118 10.40 -23.55 -6.74
C LYS A 118 11.61 -23.58 -5.80
N LEU A 119 11.93 -22.44 -5.16
CA LEU A 119 12.97 -22.35 -4.14
C LEU A 119 12.71 -23.31 -2.99
N LEU A 120 11.50 -23.28 -2.43
CA LEU A 120 11.12 -24.15 -1.30
C LEU A 120 11.12 -25.63 -1.65
N LYS A 121 10.92 -25.97 -2.93
CA LYS A 121 11.04 -27.35 -3.43
C LYS A 121 12.48 -27.74 -3.80
N GLY A 122 13.46 -26.84 -3.66
CA GLY A 122 14.84 -27.07 -4.06
C GLY A 122 15.07 -27.17 -5.58
N GLN A 123 14.13 -26.65 -6.37
CA GLN A 123 14.16 -26.70 -7.84
C GLN A 123 14.91 -25.51 -8.46
N GLN A 124 15.10 -24.43 -7.70
CA GLN A 124 15.87 -23.26 -8.10
C GLN A 124 16.73 -22.76 -6.94
N SER A 125 17.90 -22.19 -7.28
CA SER A 125 18.76 -21.53 -6.30
C SER A 125 18.36 -20.05 -6.10
N PRO A 126 18.76 -19.42 -4.98
CA PRO A 126 18.53 -17.98 -4.77
C PRO A 126 19.13 -17.11 -5.88
N THR A 127 20.31 -17.49 -6.41
CA THR A 127 20.96 -16.75 -7.50
C THR A 127 20.17 -16.79 -8.80
N GLN A 128 19.59 -17.96 -9.13
CA GLN A 128 18.73 -18.09 -10.31
C GLN A 128 17.45 -17.28 -10.17
N LEU A 129 16.89 -17.18 -8.97
CA LEU A 129 15.71 -16.33 -8.71
C LEU A 129 16.07 -14.85 -8.85
N ALA A 130 17.19 -14.41 -8.27
CA ALA A 130 17.63 -13.02 -8.37
C ALA A 130 17.82 -12.60 -9.83
N GLU A 131 18.41 -13.44 -10.66
CA GLU A 131 18.54 -13.19 -12.10
C GLU A 131 17.18 -13.14 -12.80
N GLY A 132 16.25 -14.02 -12.44
CA GLY A 132 14.90 -14.05 -12.99
C GLY A 132 14.04 -12.83 -12.61
N TRP A 133 14.34 -12.18 -11.48
CA TRP A 133 13.57 -11.04 -10.95
C TRP A 133 14.26 -9.68 -11.17
N LYS A 134 15.38 -9.63 -11.87
CA LYS A 134 16.18 -8.41 -12.08
C LYS A 134 15.40 -7.23 -12.68
N ASP A 135 14.38 -7.52 -13.49
CA ASP A 135 13.54 -6.53 -14.14
C ASP A 135 12.32 -6.10 -13.30
N ILE A 136 12.09 -6.77 -12.15
CA ILE A 136 11.04 -6.40 -11.20
C ILE A 136 11.59 -5.30 -10.29
N PRO A 137 10.84 -4.19 -10.08
CA PRO A 137 11.27 -3.13 -9.19
C PRO A 137 11.58 -3.64 -7.79
N LEU A 138 12.77 -3.33 -7.26
CA LEU A 138 13.23 -3.84 -5.98
C LEU A 138 12.29 -3.47 -4.83
N LEU A 139 11.74 -2.25 -4.82
CA LEU A 139 10.78 -1.82 -3.81
C LEU A 139 9.51 -2.68 -3.80
N LEU A 140 9.04 -3.07 -4.98
CA LEU A 140 7.86 -3.94 -5.11
C LEU A 140 8.13 -5.34 -4.55
N LEU A 141 9.32 -5.89 -4.76
CA LEU A 141 9.75 -7.15 -4.15
C LEU A 141 9.80 -7.03 -2.62
N PHE A 142 10.38 -5.94 -2.10
CA PHE A 142 10.41 -5.68 -0.66
C PHE A 142 9.02 -5.58 -0.05
N ASP A 143 8.11 -4.85 -0.68
CA ASP A 143 6.73 -4.72 -0.21
C ASP A 143 6.05 -6.09 -0.08
N TRP A 144 6.16 -6.95 -1.11
CA TRP A 144 5.58 -8.30 -1.05
C TRP A 144 6.22 -9.17 0.03
N PHE A 145 7.56 -9.15 0.17
CA PHE A 145 8.22 -9.96 1.19
C PHE A 145 7.92 -9.46 2.61
N CYS A 146 7.81 -8.15 2.82
CA CYS A 146 7.37 -7.56 4.08
C CYS A 146 5.93 -7.97 4.41
N ASP A 147 5.01 -7.86 3.43
CA ASP A 147 3.62 -8.27 3.61
C ASP A 147 3.51 -9.75 3.94
N TRP A 148 4.21 -10.62 3.21
CA TRP A 148 4.22 -12.05 3.50
C TRP A 148 4.81 -12.37 4.87
N SER A 149 5.86 -11.67 5.30
CA SER A 149 6.43 -11.82 6.64
C SER A 149 5.43 -11.42 7.72
N ASN A 150 4.70 -10.32 7.53
CA ASN A 150 3.62 -9.89 8.42
C ASN A 150 2.49 -10.92 8.50
N LEU A 151 2.10 -11.50 7.36
CA LEU A 151 1.06 -12.54 7.30
C LEU A 151 1.51 -13.82 8.03
N VAL A 152 2.77 -14.23 7.88
CA VAL A 152 3.35 -15.37 8.59
C VAL A 152 3.32 -15.12 10.10
N LEU A 153 3.77 -13.96 10.59
CA LEU A 153 3.75 -13.61 12.00
C LEU A 153 2.33 -13.58 12.56
N ARG A 154 1.40 -12.95 11.84
CA ARG A 154 -0.01 -12.91 12.26
C ARG A 154 -0.58 -14.32 12.38
N TYR A 155 -0.35 -15.18 11.40
CA TYR A 155 -0.82 -16.56 11.45
C TYR A 155 -0.18 -17.35 12.60
N GLN A 156 1.11 -17.15 12.90
CA GLN A 156 1.78 -17.77 14.06
C GLN A 156 1.18 -17.34 15.41
N LEU A 157 0.57 -16.15 15.48
CA LEU A 157 0.00 -15.59 16.70
C LEU A 157 -1.49 -15.92 16.87
N THR A 158 -2.23 -15.97 15.77
CA THR A 158 -3.71 -16.05 15.78
C THR A 158 -4.27 -17.37 15.28
N GLU A 159 -3.47 -18.14 14.54
CA GLU A 159 -3.89 -19.35 13.80
C GLU A 159 -5.06 -19.09 12.81
N ASP A 160 -5.36 -17.82 12.52
CA ASP A 160 -6.46 -17.40 11.65
C ASP A 160 -6.05 -17.50 10.16
N GLU A 161 -6.62 -18.48 9.47
CA GLU A 161 -6.40 -18.74 8.05
C GLU A 161 -7.06 -17.67 7.13
N SER A 162 -8.14 -17.03 7.61
CA SER A 162 -8.88 -16.05 6.80
C SER A 162 -8.01 -14.84 6.44
N GLY A 163 -7.04 -14.55 7.29
CA GLY A 163 -6.14 -13.44 7.15
C GLY A 163 -4.86 -13.70 6.34
N LEU A 164 -4.69 -14.86 5.71
CA LEU A 164 -3.47 -15.20 4.97
C LEU A 164 -3.37 -14.59 3.55
N GLY A 165 -4.18 -13.59 3.24
CA GLY A 165 -4.11 -12.88 1.98
C GLY A 165 -4.57 -13.73 0.77
N LEU A 166 -3.95 -13.51 -0.38
CA LEU A 166 -4.33 -14.16 -1.64
C LEU A 166 -4.09 -15.67 -1.61
N ALA A 167 -5.01 -16.41 -2.24
CA ALA A 167 -5.06 -17.87 -2.23
C ALA A 167 -3.79 -18.55 -2.78
N ASP A 168 -3.10 -17.88 -3.71
CA ASP A 168 -1.90 -18.38 -4.39
C ASP A 168 -0.70 -18.60 -3.47
N MET A 169 -0.58 -17.82 -2.37
CA MET A 169 0.49 -17.92 -1.38
C MET A 169 0.06 -18.61 -0.07
N ARG A 170 -1.23 -18.81 0.18
CA ARG A 170 -1.73 -19.30 1.46
C ARG A 170 -1.00 -20.54 1.99
N LYS A 171 -0.86 -21.59 1.15
CA LYS A 171 -0.15 -22.82 1.55
C LYS A 171 1.33 -22.59 1.81
N VAL A 172 1.96 -21.67 1.08
CA VAL A 172 3.37 -21.31 1.28
C VAL A 172 3.55 -20.60 2.61
N LEU A 173 2.68 -19.63 2.90
CA LEU A 173 2.71 -18.89 4.17
C LEU A 173 2.46 -19.79 5.38
N GLN A 174 1.50 -20.71 5.29
CA GLN A 174 1.27 -21.74 6.33
C GLN A 174 2.51 -22.62 6.55
N TYR A 175 3.13 -23.10 5.46
CA TYR A 175 4.38 -23.88 5.54
C TYR A 175 5.50 -23.08 6.20
N LEU A 176 5.72 -21.84 5.78
CA LEU A 176 6.72 -20.95 6.37
C LEU A 176 6.44 -20.68 7.85
N ALA A 177 5.19 -20.45 8.23
CA ALA A 177 4.79 -20.23 9.62
C ALA A 177 5.13 -21.43 10.52
N GLN A 178 4.96 -22.65 10.02
CA GLN A 178 5.29 -23.86 10.76
C GLN A 178 6.80 -24.14 10.87
N LYS A 179 7.58 -23.69 9.87
CA LYS A 179 9.03 -23.99 9.79
C LYS A 179 9.90 -22.85 10.31
N SER A 180 9.43 -21.63 10.36
CA SER A 180 10.19 -20.46 10.80
C SER A 180 10.00 -20.18 12.29
N ARG A 181 11.07 -19.70 12.95
CA ARG A 181 10.97 -19.14 14.31
C ARG A 181 10.48 -17.71 14.24
N GLN A 182 9.63 -17.29 15.16
CA GLN A 182 9.11 -15.91 15.23
C GLN A 182 10.24 -14.86 15.23
N SER A 183 11.32 -15.11 15.98
CA SER A 183 12.50 -14.22 16.03
C SER A 183 13.16 -14.04 14.66
N THR A 184 13.17 -15.08 13.82
CA THR A 184 13.75 -15.00 12.47
C THR A 184 12.86 -14.17 11.54
N VAL A 185 11.54 -14.33 11.65
CA VAL A 185 10.58 -13.56 10.81
C VAL A 185 10.57 -12.09 11.23
N LEU A 186 10.64 -11.79 12.54
CA LEU A 186 10.78 -10.42 13.04
C LEU A 186 12.06 -9.75 12.54
N ALA A 187 13.20 -10.46 12.57
CA ALA A 187 14.47 -9.92 12.08
C ALA A 187 14.46 -9.58 10.57
N MET A 188 13.54 -10.14 9.79
CA MET A 188 13.36 -9.76 8.37
C MET A 188 12.69 -8.40 8.18
N GLN A 189 12.04 -7.86 9.21
CA GLN A 189 11.37 -6.54 9.17
C GLN A 189 12.30 -5.39 9.55
N ASP A 190 13.46 -5.70 10.13
CA ASP A 190 14.46 -4.71 10.56
C ASP A 190 15.43 -4.32 9.42
N TRP A 191 15.25 -4.84 8.21
CA TRP A 191 16.02 -4.56 6.99
C TRP A 191 15.27 -3.62 6.07
#